data_99b9a5c715011066a59b51bacfdd5617
#
_entry.id   99b9a5c715011066a59b51bacfdd5617
#
_cell.length_a   1.000
_cell.length_b   1.000
_cell.length_c   1.000
_cell.angle_alpha   90.00
_cell.angle_beta   90.00
_cell.angle_gamma   90.00
#
_symmetry.space_group_name_H-M   'P 1'
#
loop_
_entity.id
_entity.type
_entity.pdbx_description
1 polymer ?
#
loop_
_entity_poly.entity_id
_entity_poly.type
_entity_poly.pdbx_seq_one_letter_code
_entity_poly.pdbx_strand_id
1 'polypeptide(L)'
;YNIPYLDTQDSRGLIPQSNSNNIFAARSKAMSEADLVILLGRKLDYQLAFGSPAVFKEAKFIRISESALELTDNRRGFPEILSDPGVAIELIHNKLNKSNFDETWINDIKNFHLEKIKKVLDKEVNKTGDDNKINPNLIFEKLKNIIDEDFIGIADGGDILSFARVGLHSKYYID
;
A
#
# COMPACT_ATOMS: atom_id res chain seq x y z
N TYR A 1 -7.95 -13.24 7.54
CA TYR A 1 -7.39 -12.60 8.74
C TYR A 1 -7.60 -11.08 8.77
N ASN A 2 -8.21 -10.50 7.74
CA ASN A 2 -8.52 -9.06 7.67
C ASN A 2 -7.31 -8.13 7.91
N ILE A 3 -6.11 -8.53 7.49
CA ILE A 3 -4.87 -7.79 7.71
C ILE A 3 -4.79 -6.63 6.70
N PRO A 4 -4.62 -5.38 7.14
CA PRO A 4 -4.37 -4.25 6.24
C PRO A 4 -3.02 -4.42 5.53
N TYR A 5 -2.94 -4.00 4.27
CA TYR A 5 -1.70 -4.08 3.52
C TYR A 5 -1.43 -2.81 2.70
N LEU A 6 -0.17 -2.63 2.38
CA LEU A 6 0.34 -1.63 1.46
C LEU A 6 1.08 -2.36 0.34
N ASP A 7 0.59 -2.25 -0.86
CA ASP A 7 1.33 -2.65 -2.05
C ASP A 7 2.32 -1.55 -2.46
N THR A 8 3.45 -1.95 -2.97
CA THR A 8 4.51 -1.03 -3.39
C THR A 8 5.18 -1.53 -4.65
N GLN A 9 5.51 -0.63 -5.59
CA GLN A 9 6.21 -0.96 -6.82
C GLN A 9 5.58 -2.16 -7.56
N ASP A 10 6.35 -3.18 -7.89
CA ASP A 10 5.96 -4.33 -8.71
C ASP A 10 4.82 -5.18 -8.09
N SER A 11 4.53 -5.00 -6.80
CA SER A 11 3.41 -5.70 -6.14
C SER A 11 2.04 -5.04 -6.39
N ARG A 12 2.01 -3.84 -6.97
CA ARG A 12 0.75 -3.16 -7.27
C ARG A 12 -0.07 -3.95 -8.29
N GLY A 13 -1.36 -4.08 -8.00
CA GLY A 13 -2.29 -4.80 -8.84
C GLY A 13 -2.27 -6.33 -8.68
N LEU A 14 -1.31 -6.91 -7.94
CA LEU A 14 -1.37 -8.33 -7.59
C LEU A 14 -2.64 -8.67 -6.79
N ILE A 15 -3.07 -7.73 -5.96
CA ILE A 15 -4.39 -7.75 -5.33
C ILE A 15 -5.15 -6.54 -5.88
N PRO A 16 -6.42 -6.69 -6.29
CA PRO A 16 -7.20 -5.58 -6.81
C PRO A 16 -7.18 -4.37 -5.86
N GLN A 17 -6.99 -3.17 -6.40
CA GLN A 17 -6.95 -1.94 -5.58
C GLN A 17 -8.26 -1.66 -4.85
N SER A 18 -9.37 -2.20 -5.35
CA SER A 18 -10.69 -2.17 -4.71
C SER A 18 -10.78 -3.03 -3.44
N ASN A 19 -9.76 -3.84 -3.14
CA ASN A 19 -9.75 -4.67 -1.93
C ASN A 19 -9.76 -3.79 -0.68
N SER A 20 -10.71 -4.03 0.20
CA SER A 20 -10.94 -3.25 1.42
C SER A 20 -9.79 -3.26 2.43
N ASN A 21 -8.81 -4.14 2.26
CA ASN A 21 -7.61 -4.19 3.10
C ASN A 21 -6.45 -3.38 2.52
N ASN A 22 -6.57 -2.84 1.30
CA ASN A 22 -5.62 -1.88 0.76
C ASN A 22 -5.81 -0.53 1.46
N ILE A 23 -4.78 -0.04 2.13
CA ILE A 23 -4.86 1.17 2.96
C ILE A 23 -3.87 2.25 2.50
N PHE A 24 -3.56 2.34 1.21
CA PHE A 24 -2.52 3.23 0.68
C PHE A 24 -2.66 4.69 1.12
N ALA A 25 -3.88 5.24 1.22
CA ALA A 25 -4.09 6.62 1.66
C ALA A 25 -3.86 6.81 3.18
N ALA A 26 -3.93 5.74 3.96
CA ALA A 26 -3.64 5.74 5.39
C ALA A 26 -2.19 5.35 5.72
N ARG A 27 -1.31 5.19 4.71
CA ARG A 27 0.06 4.71 4.85
C ARG A 27 0.81 5.29 6.05
N SER A 28 0.88 6.62 6.18
CA SER A 28 1.65 7.26 7.25
C SER A 28 1.09 6.95 8.64
N LYS A 29 -0.24 6.91 8.80
CA LYS A 29 -0.90 6.54 10.05
C LYS A 29 -0.62 5.08 10.37
N ALA A 30 -0.84 4.17 9.43
CA ALA A 30 -0.60 2.75 9.63
C ALA A 30 0.85 2.45 10.00
N MET A 31 1.83 3.02 9.29
CA MET A 31 3.25 2.85 9.60
C MET A 31 3.63 3.35 10.99
N SER A 32 2.99 4.42 11.48
CA SER A 32 3.28 5.01 12.79
C SER A 32 2.57 4.33 13.97
N GLU A 33 1.52 3.56 13.72
CA GLU A 33 0.68 2.95 14.75
C GLU A 33 0.79 1.42 14.80
N ALA A 34 1.30 0.79 13.73
CA ALA A 34 1.48 -0.66 13.71
C ALA A 34 2.46 -1.11 14.80
N ASP A 35 2.09 -2.15 15.53
CA ASP A 35 2.95 -2.86 16.48
C ASP A 35 3.80 -3.94 15.80
N LEU A 36 3.29 -4.49 14.67
CA LEU A 36 3.95 -5.48 13.85
C LEU A 36 3.87 -5.11 12.38
N VAL A 37 5.01 -5.17 11.69
CA VAL A 37 5.14 -4.98 10.24
C VAL A 37 5.71 -6.25 9.62
N ILE A 38 4.98 -6.82 8.67
CA ILE A 38 5.46 -7.98 7.89
C ILE A 38 5.89 -7.48 6.52
N LEU A 39 7.15 -7.64 6.19
CA LEU A 39 7.71 -7.32 4.88
C LEU A 39 7.80 -8.59 4.04
N LEU A 40 7.11 -8.57 2.90
CA LEU A 40 7.05 -9.70 1.96
C LEU A 40 7.75 -9.32 0.67
N GLY A 41 8.96 -9.86 0.45
CA GLY A 41 9.75 -9.58 -0.74
C GLY A 41 10.15 -8.11 -0.89
N ARG A 42 10.10 -7.33 0.19
CA ARG A 42 10.32 -5.88 0.15
C ARG A 42 11.51 -5.48 1.00
N LYS A 43 12.48 -4.81 0.40
CA LYS A 43 13.63 -4.23 1.12
C LYS A 43 13.23 -2.96 1.89
N LEU A 44 13.96 -2.66 2.94
CA LEU A 44 13.84 -1.42 3.72
C LEU A 44 14.68 -0.30 3.09
N ASP A 45 14.21 0.27 1.99
CA ASP A 45 14.85 1.40 1.31
C ASP A 45 14.29 2.75 1.77
N TYR A 46 14.66 3.82 1.03
CA TYR A 46 14.22 5.18 1.32
C TYR A 46 12.69 5.34 1.30
N GLN A 47 11.96 4.56 0.49
CA GLN A 47 10.50 4.63 0.42
C GLN A 47 9.84 4.16 1.72
N LEU A 48 10.50 3.28 2.47
CA LEU A 48 10.11 2.82 3.79
C LEU A 48 10.94 3.48 4.89
N ALA A 49 11.54 4.65 4.61
CA ALA A 49 12.40 5.38 5.55
C ALA A 49 13.45 4.48 6.23
N PHE A 50 13.96 3.48 5.50
CA PHE A 50 14.93 2.49 6.00
C PHE A 50 14.49 1.77 7.29
N GLY A 51 13.18 1.69 7.56
CA GLY A 51 12.64 1.15 8.81
C GLY A 51 12.84 2.05 10.03
N SER A 52 13.09 3.33 9.83
CA SER A 52 13.41 4.30 10.89
C SER A 52 12.35 4.32 12.02
N PRO A 53 12.77 4.36 13.29
CA PRO A 53 11.87 4.57 14.42
C PRO A 53 11.09 5.89 14.36
N ALA A 54 11.58 6.88 13.62
CA ALA A 54 10.84 8.14 13.40
C ALA A 54 9.51 7.92 12.65
N VAL A 55 9.44 6.87 11.83
CA VAL A 55 8.25 6.50 11.06
C VAL A 55 7.51 5.34 11.69
N PHE A 56 8.21 4.26 12.03
CA PHE A 56 7.61 3.00 12.51
C PHE A 56 7.58 2.89 14.03
N LYS A 57 8.09 3.90 14.75
CA LYS A 57 8.15 3.89 16.22
C LYS A 57 8.70 2.56 16.76
N GLU A 58 7.92 1.89 17.63
CA GLU A 58 8.29 0.64 18.31
C GLU A 58 7.87 -0.62 17.54
N ALA A 59 7.38 -0.49 16.30
CA ALA A 59 6.95 -1.64 15.52
C ALA A 59 8.02 -2.73 15.45
N LYS A 60 7.61 -3.97 15.64
CA LYS A 60 8.44 -5.14 15.36
C LYS A 60 8.37 -5.49 13.88
N PHE A 61 9.42 -6.10 13.35
CA PHE A 61 9.47 -6.49 11.95
C PHE A 61 9.61 -8.01 11.82
N ILE A 62 8.80 -8.59 10.94
CA ILE A 62 9.05 -9.91 10.34
C ILE A 62 9.48 -9.62 8.91
N ARG A 63 10.61 -10.14 8.49
CA ARG A 63 11.15 -9.90 7.16
C ARG A 63 11.27 -11.21 6.40
N ILE A 64 10.69 -11.25 5.20
CA ILE A 64 10.68 -12.43 4.33
C ILE A 64 11.19 -11.96 2.96
N SER A 65 12.30 -12.51 2.50
CA SER A 65 12.91 -12.19 1.21
C SER A 65 13.73 -13.36 0.69
N GLU A 66 13.89 -13.44 -0.62
CA GLU A 66 14.83 -14.36 -1.28
C GLU A 66 16.27 -13.85 -1.22
N SER A 67 16.50 -12.61 -0.81
CA SER A 67 17.83 -12.00 -0.71
C SER A 67 18.30 -11.94 0.74
N ALA A 68 19.36 -12.67 1.06
CA ALA A 68 20.00 -12.61 2.37
C ALA A 68 20.54 -11.21 2.68
N LEU A 69 21.00 -10.47 1.67
CA LEU A 69 21.48 -9.09 1.85
C LEU A 69 20.36 -8.16 2.27
N GLU A 70 19.19 -8.28 1.64
CA GLU A 70 18.03 -7.46 1.99
C GLU A 70 17.49 -7.76 3.38
N LEU A 71 17.63 -8.98 3.87
CA LEU A 71 17.20 -9.33 5.22
C LEU A 71 18.08 -8.69 6.30
N THR A 72 19.33 -8.43 5.99
CA THR A 72 20.32 -7.94 6.97
C THR A 72 20.54 -6.42 6.93
N ASP A 73 19.94 -5.73 5.96
CA ASP A 73 20.05 -4.28 5.81
C ASP A 73 19.16 -3.52 6.81
N ASN A 74 19.57 -2.30 7.15
CA ASN A 74 18.77 -1.33 7.93
C ASN A 74 18.15 -1.91 9.23
N ARG A 75 16.84 -1.71 9.48
CA ARG A 75 16.19 -2.19 10.70
C ARG A 75 16.00 -3.70 10.65
N ARG A 76 16.56 -4.38 11.65
CA ARG A 76 16.48 -5.83 11.76
C ARG A 76 15.06 -6.29 12.11
N GLY A 77 14.71 -7.48 11.60
CA GLY A 77 13.47 -8.18 11.93
C GLY A 77 13.73 -9.38 12.85
N PHE A 78 12.66 -9.88 13.44
CA PHE A 78 12.64 -11.15 14.14
C PHE A 78 11.28 -11.80 14.04
N PRO A 79 11.14 -12.91 13.28
CA PRO A 79 12.20 -13.59 12.50
C PRO A 79 12.57 -12.87 11.19
N GLU A 80 13.75 -13.22 10.66
CA GLU A 80 14.16 -12.94 9.29
C GLU A 80 14.19 -14.27 8.53
N ILE A 81 13.39 -14.37 7.48
CA ILE A 81 13.13 -15.64 6.77
C ILE A 81 13.65 -15.53 5.34
N LEU A 82 14.69 -16.29 5.03
CA LEU A 82 15.22 -16.44 3.68
C LEU A 82 14.35 -17.46 2.92
N SER A 83 13.42 -16.96 2.13
CA SER A 83 12.46 -17.78 1.39
C SER A 83 11.78 -16.96 0.30
N ASP A 84 11.27 -17.66 -0.71
CA ASP A 84 10.24 -17.10 -1.58
C ASP A 84 9.05 -16.60 -0.73
N PRO A 85 8.58 -15.35 -0.92
CA PRO A 85 7.50 -14.78 -0.12
C PRO A 85 6.16 -15.53 -0.27
N GLY A 86 5.87 -16.07 -1.46
CA GLY A 86 4.64 -16.82 -1.72
C GLY A 86 4.63 -18.14 -0.94
N VAL A 87 5.75 -18.88 -0.99
CA VAL A 87 5.92 -20.14 -0.22
C VAL A 87 5.83 -19.87 1.28
N ALA A 88 6.47 -18.81 1.76
CA ALA A 88 6.43 -18.45 3.17
C ALA A 88 5.01 -18.12 3.64
N ILE A 89 4.25 -17.32 2.85
CA ILE A 89 2.86 -16.98 3.17
C ILE A 89 1.97 -18.22 3.19
N GLU A 90 2.11 -19.12 2.23
CA GLU A 90 1.34 -20.36 2.19
C GLU A 90 1.57 -21.20 3.45
N LEU A 91 2.82 -21.37 3.85
CA LEU A 91 3.18 -22.11 5.06
C LEU A 91 2.65 -21.46 6.34
N ILE A 92 2.73 -20.13 6.42
CA ILE A 92 2.18 -19.35 7.54
C ILE A 92 0.66 -19.52 7.57
N HIS A 93 -0.02 -19.34 6.42
CA HIS A 93 -1.47 -19.48 6.31
C HIS A 93 -1.95 -20.85 6.81
N ASN A 94 -1.28 -21.92 6.41
CA ASN A 94 -1.62 -23.29 6.79
C ASN A 94 -1.43 -23.58 8.29
N LYS A 95 -0.62 -22.77 8.97
CA LYS A 95 -0.35 -22.92 10.42
C LYS A 95 -1.12 -21.94 11.30
N LEU A 96 -1.62 -20.86 10.74
CA LEU A 96 -2.39 -19.88 11.50
C LEU A 96 -3.78 -20.42 11.84
N ASN A 97 -4.10 -20.46 13.11
CA ASN A 97 -5.46 -20.71 13.57
C ASN A 97 -6.27 -19.41 13.49
N LYS A 98 -7.54 -19.51 13.08
CA LYS A 98 -8.47 -18.39 13.21
C LYS A 98 -8.63 -18.07 14.70
N SER A 99 -8.26 -16.90 15.11
CA SER A 99 -8.53 -16.36 16.43
C SER A 99 -9.44 -15.13 16.32
N ASN A 100 -10.15 -14.81 17.38
CA ASN A 100 -10.86 -13.54 17.44
C ASN A 100 -9.83 -12.44 17.67
N PHE A 101 -9.65 -11.59 16.66
CA PHE A 101 -8.78 -10.42 16.74
C PHE A 101 -9.62 -9.20 17.14
N ASP A 102 -9.00 -8.29 17.89
CA ASP A 102 -9.56 -6.96 18.05
C ASP A 102 -9.39 -6.19 16.73
N GLU A 103 -10.49 -5.97 16.05
CA GLU A 103 -10.52 -5.26 14.76
C GLU A 103 -10.61 -3.74 14.91
N THR A 104 -10.60 -3.20 16.11
CA THR A 104 -10.80 -1.76 16.38
C THR A 104 -9.81 -0.92 15.60
N TRP A 105 -8.52 -1.23 15.71
CA TRP A 105 -7.47 -0.50 14.98
C TRP A 105 -7.58 -0.68 13.46
N ILE A 106 -7.90 -1.90 13.00
CA ILE A 106 -8.07 -2.20 11.57
C ILE A 106 -9.19 -1.34 10.98
N ASN A 107 -10.32 -1.27 11.67
CA ASN A 107 -11.47 -0.47 11.24
C ASN A 107 -11.15 1.03 11.27
N ASP A 108 -10.43 1.52 12.26
CA ASP A 108 -10.00 2.92 12.34
C ASP A 108 -9.07 3.30 11.15
N ILE A 109 -8.09 2.46 10.83
CA ILE A 109 -7.20 2.68 9.68
C ILE A 109 -7.96 2.67 8.35
N LYS A 110 -8.89 1.73 8.18
CA LYS A 110 -9.73 1.65 6.97
C LYS A 110 -10.63 2.87 6.83
N ASN A 111 -11.27 3.31 7.90
CA ASN A 111 -12.10 4.51 7.88
C ASN A 111 -11.27 5.76 7.56
N PHE A 112 -10.11 5.90 8.17
CA PHE A 112 -9.18 6.99 7.86
C PHE A 112 -8.74 6.98 6.40
N HIS A 113 -8.48 5.79 5.83
CA HIS A 113 -8.17 5.62 4.42
C HIS A 113 -9.30 6.13 3.52
N LEU A 114 -10.54 5.69 3.77
CA LEU A 114 -11.71 6.08 3.00
C LEU A 114 -11.99 7.59 3.10
N GLU A 115 -11.89 8.17 4.30
CA GLU A 115 -12.06 9.61 4.50
C GLU A 115 -11.01 10.43 3.74
N LYS A 116 -9.76 9.96 3.72
CA LYS A 116 -8.70 10.63 2.95
C LYS A 116 -8.97 10.60 1.45
N ILE A 117 -9.36 9.44 0.91
CA ILE A 117 -9.74 9.34 -0.51
C ILE A 117 -10.90 10.27 -0.82
N LYS A 118 -11.95 10.23 -0.02
CA LYS A 118 -13.11 11.10 -0.19
C LYS A 118 -12.72 12.58 -0.19
N LYS A 119 -11.90 13.02 0.77
CA LYS A 119 -11.42 14.41 0.83
C LYS A 119 -10.62 14.84 -0.40
N VAL A 120 -9.84 13.94 -0.99
CA VAL A 120 -9.11 14.22 -2.23
C VAL A 120 -10.09 14.37 -3.39
N LEU A 121 -11.02 13.43 -3.54
CA LEU A 121 -12.01 13.46 -4.61
C LEU A 121 -12.96 14.66 -4.50
N ASP A 122 -13.50 14.94 -3.31
CA ASP A 122 -14.43 16.07 -3.10
C ASP A 122 -13.79 17.44 -3.32
N LYS A 123 -12.50 17.59 -2.98
CA LYS A 123 -11.80 18.89 -3.12
C LYS A 123 -11.40 19.21 -4.56
N GLU A 124 -11.10 18.20 -5.35
CA GLU A 124 -10.36 18.38 -6.59
C GLU A 124 -11.19 18.22 -7.85
N VAL A 125 -12.32 17.51 -7.79
CA VAL A 125 -13.14 17.24 -8.98
C VAL A 125 -13.83 18.50 -9.53
N ASN A 126 -14.07 19.51 -8.69
CA ASN A 126 -14.83 20.70 -9.06
C ASN A 126 -14.02 21.98 -9.23
N LYS A 127 -12.68 21.93 -9.22
CA LYS A 127 -11.84 23.12 -9.39
C LYS A 127 -10.94 22.99 -10.63
N THR A 128 -11.25 23.77 -11.65
CA THR A 128 -10.16 24.27 -12.52
C THR A 128 -9.21 25.06 -11.64
N GLY A 129 -7.89 24.84 -11.79
CA GLY A 129 -6.90 25.66 -11.12
C GLY A 129 -7.08 27.14 -11.48
N ASP A 130 -6.51 28.05 -10.65
CA ASP A 130 -6.52 29.50 -10.93
C ASP A 130 -5.91 29.85 -12.29
N ASP A 131 -5.17 28.92 -12.90
CA ASP A 131 -4.56 29.02 -14.23
C ASP A 131 -5.45 28.46 -15.35
N ASN A 132 -6.69 28.14 -15.06
CA ASN A 132 -7.68 27.57 -15.99
C ASN A 132 -7.28 26.20 -16.57
N LYS A 133 -6.34 25.46 -15.93
CA LYS A 133 -5.91 24.14 -16.34
C LYS A 133 -6.78 23.04 -15.72
N ILE A 134 -6.83 21.91 -16.41
CA ILE A 134 -7.58 20.74 -15.97
C ILE A 134 -6.89 20.11 -14.76
N ASN A 135 -7.67 19.84 -13.70
CA ASN A 135 -7.19 19.07 -12.56
C ASN A 135 -6.94 17.62 -12.99
N PRO A 136 -5.75 17.05 -12.73
CA PRO A 136 -5.43 15.67 -13.10
C PRO A 136 -6.42 14.63 -12.56
N ASN A 137 -6.99 14.81 -11.37
CA ASN A 137 -7.98 13.89 -10.81
C ASN A 137 -9.24 13.79 -11.65
N LEU A 138 -9.65 14.89 -12.30
CA LEU A 138 -10.79 14.88 -13.21
C LEU A 138 -10.55 13.96 -14.42
N ILE A 139 -9.31 13.89 -14.91
CA ILE A 139 -8.93 13.00 -16.00
C ILE A 139 -9.15 11.54 -15.58
N PHE A 140 -8.63 11.16 -14.42
CA PHE A 140 -8.77 9.78 -13.92
C PHE A 140 -10.22 9.43 -13.58
N GLU A 141 -11.00 10.36 -13.05
CA GLU A 141 -12.42 10.15 -12.83
C GLU A 141 -13.18 9.88 -14.13
N LYS A 142 -12.87 10.63 -15.19
CA LYS A 142 -13.47 10.39 -16.50
C LYS A 142 -13.02 9.07 -17.13
N LEU A 143 -11.76 8.69 -16.93
CA LEU A 143 -11.24 7.42 -17.42
C LEU A 143 -11.97 6.21 -16.80
N LYS A 144 -12.35 6.26 -15.53
CA LYS A 144 -13.15 5.20 -14.88
C LYS A 144 -14.46 4.88 -15.58
N ASN A 145 -15.03 5.85 -16.31
CA ASN A 145 -16.26 5.67 -17.05
C ASN A 145 -16.05 5.17 -18.48
N ILE A 146 -14.81 5.08 -18.95
CA ILE A 146 -14.46 4.76 -20.33
C ILE A 146 -13.76 3.40 -20.43
N ILE A 147 -12.95 3.08 -19.41
CA ILE A 147 -12.16 1.84 -19.35
C ILE A 147 -12.62 1.00 -18.17
N ASP A 148 -12.72 -0.31 -18.37
CA ASP A 148 -12.91 -1.27 -17.27
C ASP A 148 -11.57 -1.47 -16.50
N GLU A 149 -11.56 -2.33 -15.49
CA GLU A 149 -10.35 -2.60 -14.70
C GLU A 149 -9.40 -3.62 -15.36
N ASP A 150 -9.78 -4.24 -16.49
CA ASP A 150 -8.98 -5.28 -17.17
C ASP A 150 -7.99 -4.68 -18.17
N PHE A 151 -7.14 -3.79 -17.69
CA PHE A 151 -6.04 -3.20 -18.45
C PHE A 151 -4.75 -3.17 -17.62
N ILE A 152 -3.64 -2.90 -18.28
CA ILE A 152 -2.35 -2.66 -17.62
C ILE A 152 -2.18 -1.14 -17.47
N GLY A 153 -2.20 -0.66 -16.23
CA GLY A 153 -1.91 0.73 -15.92
C GLY A 153 -0.40 0.96 -15.84
N ILE A 154 0.11 1.91 -16.61
CA ILE A 154 1.51 2.32 -16.55
C ILE A 154 1.54 3.81 -16.27
N ALA A 155 2.22 4.22 -15.20
CA ALA A 155 2.40 5.62 -14.86
C ALA A 155 3.86 5.88 -14.47
N ASP A 156 4.47 6.86 -15.12
CA ASP A 156 5.85 7.22 -14.89
C ASP A 156 5.96 8.59 -14.22
N GLY A 157 6.86 8.69 -13.27
CA GLY A 157 7.48 9.85 -12.66
C GLY A 157 6.62 11.08 -12.35
N GLY A 158 7.19 11.99 -11.55
CA GLY A 158 6.61 13.29 -11.27
C GLY A 158 5.26 13.28 -10.56
N ASP A 159 4.56 14.40 -10.62
CA ASP A 159 3.29 14.61 -9.92
C ASP A 159 2.16 13.74 -10.47
N ILE A 160 2.16 13.45 -11.78
CA ILE A 160 1.11 12.65 -12.42
C ILE A 160 1.05 11.23 -11.86
N LEU A 161 2.18 10.65 -11.48
CA LEU A 161 2.23 9.35 -10.82
C LEU A 161 1.44 9.34 -9.51
N SER A 162 1.53 10.42 -8.73
CA SER A 162 0.78 10.54 -7.47
C SER A 162 -0.74 10.56 -7.70
N PHE A 163 -1.20 11.24 -8.74
CA PHE A 163 -2.61 11.27 -9.14
C PHE A 163 -3.07 9.92 -9.71
N ALA A 164 -2.24 9.29 -10.54
CA ALA A 164 -2.54 7.99 -11.12
C ALA A 164 -2.69 6.91 -10.04
N ARG A 165 -1.85 6.92 -9.03
CA ARG A 165 -1.94 5.99 -7.89
C ARG A 165 -3.27 6.06 -7.14
N VAL A 166 -3.90 7.21 -7.11
CA VAL A 166 -5.22 7.42 -6.47
C VAL A 166 -6.36 7.16 -7.44
N GLY A 167 -6.19 7.58 -8.69
CA GLY A 167 -7.28 7.66 -9.65
C GLY A 167 -7.34 6.53 -10.68
N LEU A 168 -6.22 5.85 -10.97
CA LEU A 168 -6.17 4.78 -11.96
C LEU A 168 -6.21 3.42 -11.28
N HIS A 169 -7.34 2.72 -11.42
CA HIS A 169 -7.54 1.38 -10.89
C HIS A 169 -7.40 0.37 -12.03
N SER A 170 -6.38 -0.47 -11.98
CA SER A 170 -6.13 -1.51 -12.97
C SER A 170 -5.79 -2.83 -12.31
N LYS A 171 -6.01 -3.91 -13.05
CA LYS A 171 -5.65 -5.26 -12.60
C LYS A 171 -4.14 -5.44 -12.45
N TYR A 172 -3.37 -4.79 -13.31
CA TYR A 172 -1.92 -4.75 -13.24
C TYR A 172 -1.46 -3.29 -13.32
N TYR A 173 -0.57 -2.90 -12.43
CA TYR A 173 -0.09 -1.54 -12.34
C TYR A 173 1.44 -1.51 -12.29
N ILE A 174 2.05 -0.68 -13.12
CA ILE A 174 3.50 -0.47 -13.18
C ILE A 174 3.78 1.01 -12.91
N ASP A 175 4.61 1.31 -11.91
CA ASP A 175 5.01 2.66 -11.54
C ASP A 175 6.51 2.78 -11.19
#